data_85e72c75a223d144ccad6b02f2b87021
#
_entry.id   85e72c75a223d144ccad6b02f2b87021
#
_cell.length_a   1.000
_cell.length_b   1.000
_cell.length_c   1.000
_cell.angle_alpha   90.00
_cell.angle_beta   90.00
_cell.angle_gamma   90.00
#
_symmetry.space_group_name_H-M   'P 1'
#
loop_
_entity.id
_entity.type
_entity.pdbx_description
1 polymer ?
#
loop_
_entity_poly.entity_id
_entity_poly.type
_entity_poly.pdbx_seq_one_letter_code
_entity_poly.pdbx_strand_id
1 'polypeptide(L)'
;TDGRDQELISVDGKQASRQQVARERARNRARQRRYLARKKEGVTNKSQNLVTKNVELYQEKFTPILVGLESVKARPAYNIQLQPNTNHKLKSKTVNRFMNQFDAKLWVDKDEFHIARIDAKLKKPVTFLGGLAGAVNAINISVSEKRLASDTWVDEIVSANFDARIFWKTYKFRMKSESSNLESTASLGDEKG
;
A
#
# COMPACT_ATOMS: atom_id res chain seq x y z
N THR A 1 -21.02 8.33 7.78
CA THR A 1 -19.92 7.95 8.70
C THR A 1 -19.14 6.83 8.02
N ASP A 2 -17.97 7.15 7.51
CA ASP A 2 -17.04 6.18 6.93
C ASP A 2 -16.50 5.35 8.11
N GLY A 3 -17.19 4.23 8.37
CA GLY A 3 -17.06 3.43 9.60
C GLY A 3 -15.87 2.48 9.59
N ARG A 4 -14.67 2.99 9.34
CA ARG A 4 -13.43 2.21 9.54
C ARG A 4 -12.96 2.36 10.99
N ASP A 5 -13.54 1.60 11.90
CA ASP A 5 -12.98 1.44 13.24
C ASP A 5 -11.79 0.47 13.16
N GLN A 6 -10.59 1.02 13.12
CA GLN A 6 -9.35 0.26 13.23
C GLN A 6 -8.95 0.17 14.69
N GLU A 7 -8.77 -1.03 15.20
CA GLU A 7 -8.26 -1.27 16.54
C GLU A 7 -6.85 -1.86 16.49
N LEU A 8 -5.95 -1.29 17.29
CA LEU A 8 -4.60 -1.82 17.45
C LEU A 8 -4.67 -3.09 18.32
N ILE A 9 -4.33 -4.25 17.74
CA ILE A 9 -4.39 -5.54 18.44
C ILE A 9 -3.03 -5.91 19.04
N SER A 10 -1.95 -5.70 18.28
CA SER A 10 -0.60 -6.08 18.73
C SER A 10 0.48 -5.11 18.26
N VAL A 11 1.57 -5.04 19.00
CA VAL A 11 2.79 -4.31 18.66
C VAL A 11 3.98 -5.25 18.88
N ASP A 12 4.83 -5.41 17.86
CA ASP A 12 6.00 -6.30 17.89
C ASP A 12 5.67 -7.76 18.32
N GLY A 13 4.49 -8.25 17.89
CA GLY A 13 4.02 -9.60 18.19
C GLY A 13 3.48 -9.80 19.62
N LYS A 14 3.43 -8.75 20.43
CA LYS A 14 2.82 -8.76 21.78
C LYS A 14 1.47 -8.05 21.73
N GLN A 15 0.51 -8.53 22.52
CA GLN A 15 -0.80 -7.87 22.63
C GLN A 15 -0.63 -6.40 23.02
N ALA A 16 -1.32 -5.51 22.31
CA ALA A 16 -1.23 -4.08 22.57
C ALA A 16 -1.77 -3.74 23.96
N SER A 17 -1.03 -2.94 24.72
CA SER A 17 -1.49 -2.46 26.01
C SER A 17 -2.66 -1.48 25.86
N ARG A 18 -3.50 -1.36 26.90
CA ARG A 18 -4.62 -0.39 26.91
C ARG A 18 -4.16 1.04 26.58
N GLN A 19 -2.95 1.40 27.01
CA GLN A 19 -2.35 2.71 26.77
C GLN A 19 -1.98 2.92 25.28
N GLN A 20 -1.42 1.87 24.65
CA GLN A 20 -1.11 1.89 23.20
C GLN A 20 -2.37 1.98 22.36
N VAL A 21 -3.39 1.20 22.69
CA VAL A 21 -4.71 1.26 22.03
C VAL A 21 -5.35 2.65 22.17
N ALA A 22 -5.35 3.21 23.38
CA ALA A 22 -5.91 4.55 23.62
C ALA A 22 -5.18 5.65 22.84
N ARG A 23 -3.83 5.60 22.77
CA ARG A 23 -3.02 6.53 21.97
C ARG A 23 -3.32 6.41 20.49
N GLU A 24 -3.46 5.19 19.97
CA GLU A 24 -3.75 4.98 18.55
C GLU A 24 -5.17 5.45 18.21
N ARG A 25 -6.16 5.17 19.05
CA ARG A 25 -7.53 5.69 18.89
C ARG A 25 -7.55 7.24 18.88
N ALA A 26 -6.77 7.88 19.74
CA ALA A 26 -6.65 9.34 19.76
C ALA A 26 -6.02 9.89 18.47
N ARG A 27 -4.96 9.24 17.97
CA ARG A 27 -4.32 9.58 16.69
C ARG A 27 -5.28 9.41 15.50
N ASN A 28 -6.04 8.32 15.46
CA ASN A 28 -6.99 8.06 14.39
C ASN A 28 -8.13 9.08 14.38
N ARG A 29 -8.67 9.45 15.55
CA ARG A 29 -9.65 10.54 15.67
C ARG A 29 -9.09 11.89 15.21
N ALA A 30 -7.84 12.20 15.55
CA ALA A 30 -7.19 13.43 15.11
C ALA A 30 -6.97 13.46 13.59
N ARG A 31 -6.57 12.34 12.98
CA ARG A 31 -6.45 12.18 11.51
C ARG A 31 -7.81 12.38 10.83
N GLN A 32 -8.86 11.74 11.36
CA GLN A 32 -10.21 11.84 10.83
C GLN A 32 -10.75 13.27 10.90
N ARG A 33 -10.55 13.96 12.03
CA ARG A 33 -10.93 15.39 12.16
C ARG A 33 -10.22 16.27 11.13
N ARG A 34 -8.90 16.06 10.93
CA ARG A 34 -8.12 16.81 9.92
C ARG A 34 -8.59 16.49 8.49
N TYR A 35 -8.94 15.26 8.21
CA TYR A 35 -9.48 14.86 6.90
C TYR A 35 -10.82 15.53 6.63
N LEU A 36 -11.75 15.50 7.60
CA LEU A 36 -13.07 16.13 7.48
C LEU A 36 -12.98 17.66 7.38
N ALA A 37 -12.07 18.29 8.12
CA ALA A 37 -11.81 19.73 8.02
C ALA A 37 -11.34 20.11 6.61
N ARG A 38 -10.36 19.39 6.06
CA ARG A 38 -9.86 19.59 4.68
C ARG A 38 -10.94 19.35 3.61
N LYS A 39 -11.82 18.37 3.82
CA LYS A 39 -12.94 18.10 2.91
C LYS A 39 -13.96 19.25 2.90
N LYS A 40 -14.21 19.89 4.05
CA LYS A 40 -15.08 21.07 4.16
C LYS A 40 -14.49 22.31 3.49
N GLU A 41 -13.17 22.47 3.52
CA GLU A 41 -12.47 23.62 2.92
C GLU A 41 -12.32 23.53 1.40
N GLY A 42 -12.91 22.52 0.73
CA GLY A 42 -12.82 22.37 -0.72
C GLY A 42 -11.39 22.13 -1.24
N VAL A 43 -10.45 21.79 -0.34
CA VAL A 43 -9.07 21.44 -0.69
C VAL A 43 -9.10 20.07 -1.38
N THR A 44 -9.37 20.10 -2.67
CA THR A 44 -9.19 18.97 -3.56
C THR A 44 -7.76 18.48 -3.39
N ASN A 45 -7.67 17.24 -3.00
CA ASN A 45 -6.48 16.46 -2.65
C ASN A 45 -5.21 16.82 -3.43
N LYS A 46 -4.37 17.67 -2.86
CA LYS A 46 -2.95 17.76 -3.31
C LYS A 46 -2.27 16.38 -3.27
N SER A 47 -2.71 15.48 -2.40
CA SER A 47 -2.21 14.10 -2.33
C SER A 47 -2.66 13.23 -3.51
N GLN A 48 -3.92 13.37 -3.98
CA GLN A 48 -4.36 12.69 -5.21
C GLN A 48 -3.58 13.19 -6.43
N ASN A 49 -3.38 14.50 -6.55
CA ASN A 49 -2.55 15.07 -7.62
C ASN A 49 -1.08 14.61 -7.53
N LEU A 50 -0.54 14.40 -6.33
CA LEU A 50 0.81 13.85 -6.15
C LEU A 50 0.88 12.37 -6.52
N VAL A 51 -0.13 11.58 -6.17
CA VAL A 51 -0.21 10.17 -6.54
C VAL A 51 -0.37 10.05 -8.06
N THR A 52 -1.32 10.76 -8.66
CA THR A 52 -1.56 10.74 -10.11
C THR A 52 -0.33 11.20 -10.89
N LYS A 53 0.29 12.33 -10.52
CA LYS A 53 1.54 12.77 -11.13
C LYS A 53 2.69 11.78 -10.99
N ASN A 54 2.78 11.12 -9.84
CA ASN A 54 3.81 10.09 -9.64
C ASN A 54 3.51 8.83 -10.44
N VAL A 55 2.24 8.44 -10.59
CA VAL A 55 1.84 7.31 -11.44
C VAL A 55 2.26 7.57 -12.89
N GLU A 56 1.89 8.71 -13.46
CA GLU A 56 2.32 9.10 -14.81
C GLU A 56 3.85 9.12 -14.96
N LEU A 57 4.56 9.68 -13.96
CA LEU A 57 6.03 9.76 -13.97
C LEU A 57 6.69 8.37 -13.97
N TYR A 58 6.05 7.37 -13.38
CA TYR A 58 6.61 6.02 -13.24
C TYR A 58 6.00 4.99 -14.20
N GLN A 59 4.94 5.31 -14.93
CA GLN A 59 4.33 4.39 -15.90
C GLN A 59 5.34 3.86 -16.92
N GLU A 60 6.16 4.73 -17.50
CA GLU A 60 7.19 4.34 -18.47
C GLU A 60 8.38 3.61 -17.83
N LYS A 61 8.50 3.68 -16.48
CA LYS A 61 9.58 3.04 -15.73
C LYS A 61 9.40 1.53 -15.60
N PHE A 62 8.21 1.03 -15.80
CA PHE A 62 7.92 -0.40 -15.74
C PHE A 62 7.23 -0.88 -16.99
N THR A 63 7.65 -2.04 -17.47
CA THR A 63 6.99 -2.76 -18.56
C THR A 63 6.11 -3.84 -17.95
N PRO A 64 4.78 -3.79 -18.11
CA PRO A 64 3.90 -4.84 -17.66
C PRO A 64 4.02 -6.07 -18.57
N ILE A 65 4.15 -7.25 -17.98
CA ILE A 65 4.20 -8.53 -18.67
C ILE A 65 3.12 -9.42 -18.09
N LEU A 66 2.17 -9.85 -18.92
CA LEU A 66 1.17 -10.82 -18.52
C LEU A 66 1.85 -12.19 -18.34
N VAL A 67 1.83 -12.72 -17.13
CA VAL A 67 2.40 -14.02 -16.77
C VAL A 67 1.37 -15.12 -16.99
N GLY A 68 0.11 -14.85 -16.68
CA GLY A 68 -0.99 -15.80 -16.84
C GLY A 68 -2.22 -15.45 -16.01
N LEU A 69 -3.08 -16.45 -15.84
CA LEU A 69 -4.23 -16.37 -14.96
C LEU A 69 -3.94 -17.14 -13.68
N GLU A 70 -4.23 -16.54 -12.55
CA GLU A 70 -4.14 -17.14 -11.22
C GLU A 70 -5.43 -16.88 -10.44
N SER A 71 -5.63 -17.60 -9.35
CA SER A 71 -6.78 -17.34 -8.46
C SER A 71 -6.34 -16.50 -7.27
N VAL A 72 -7.02 -15.39 -7.04
CA VAL A 72 -6.90 -14.58 -5.83
C VAL A 72 -8.24 -14.64 -5.10
N LYS A 73 -8.25 -15.28 -3.93
CA LYS A 73 -9.47 -15.46 -3.11
C LYS A 73 -10.65 -16.03 -3.90
N ALA A 74 -10.39 -17.14 -4.59
CA ALA A 74 -11.34 -17.87 -5.43
C ALA A 74 -11.87 -17.07 -6.65
N ARG A 75 -11.31 -15.89 -6.96
CA ARG A 75 -11.62 -15.14 -8.17
C ARG A 75 -10.48 -15.21 -9.18
N PRO A 76 -10.77 -15.39 -10.48
CA PRO A 76 -9.75 -15.37 -11.52
C PRO A 76 -9.13 -13.98 -11.65
N ALA A 77 -7.81 -13.92 -11.70
CA ALA A 77 -7.07 -12.67 -11.84
C ALA A 77 -5.89 -12.81 -12.83
N TYR A 78 -5.65 -11.78 -13.59
CA TYR A 78 -4.46 -11.67 -14.44
C TYR A 78 -3.25 -11.39 -13.53
N ASN A 79 -2.26 -12.28 -13.56
CA ASN A 79 -0.96 -12.04 -12.91
C ASN A 79 -0.09 -11.24 -13.88
N ILE A 80 0.28 -10.03 -13.49
CA ILE A 80 1.08 -9.10 -14.27
C ILE A 80 2.38 -8.83 -13.53
N GLN A 81 3.50 -9.20 -14.14
CA GLN A 81 4.83 -8.85 -13.65
C GLN A 81 5.21 -7.46 -14.14
N LEU A 82 5.62 -6.56 -13.25
CA LEU A 82 6.17 -5.26 -13.60
C LEU A 82 7.70 -5.33 -13.68
N GLN A 83 8.23 -5.29 -14.88
CA GLN A 83 9.69 -5.27 -15.10
C GLN A 83 10.21 -3.84 -15.18
N PRO A 84 11.27 -3.47 -14.42
CA PRO A 84 11.88 -2.17 -14.58
C PRO A 84 12.46 -1.98 -16.00
N ASN A 85 12.00 -0.93 -16.68
CA ASN A 85 12.57 -0.49 -17.95
C ASN A 85 13.88 0.26 -17.67
N THR A 86 15.01 -0.38 -17.88
CA THR A 86 16.34 0.19 -17.64
C THR A 86 16.72 1.28 -18.63
N ASN A 87 16.09 1.31 -19.81
CA ASN A 87 16.30 2.33 -20.84
C ASN A 87 15.64 3.66 -20.48
N HIS A 88 14.49 3.60 -19.77
CA HIS A 88 13.83 4.80 -19.27
C HIS A 88 14.57 5.28 -18.01
N LYS A 89 15.18 6.47 -18.11
CA LYS A 89 15.97 7.06 -17.00
C LYS A 89 15.17 8.16 -16.31
N LEU A 90 14.95 8.02 -15.03
CA LEU A 90 14.36 9.05 -14.20
C LEU A 90 15.38 10.18 -13.93
N LYS A 91 14.90 11.41 -13.71
CA LYS A 91 15.75 12.59 -13.43
C LYS A 91 16.71 12.37 -12.27
N SER A 92 16.26 11.72 -11.20
CA SER A 92 17.11 11.38 -10.06
C SER A 92 17.82 10.06 -10.29
N LYS A 93 19.16 10.09 -10.38
CA LYS A 93 19.98 8.86 -10.49
C LYS A 93 19.77 7.89 -9.34
N THR A 94 19.55 8.42 -8.13
CA THR A 94 19.30 7.61 -6.93
C THR A 94 17.95 6.89 -7.01
N VAL A 95 16.88 7.64 -7.36
CA VAL A 95 15.55 7.07 -7.53
C VAL A 95 15.55 6.05 -8.68
N ASN A 96 16.22 6.36 -9.78
CA ASN A 96 16.33 5.44 -10.92
C ASN A 96 17.01 4.12 -10.52
N ARG A 97 18.12 4.18 -9.77
CA ARG A 97 18.80 2.98 -9.25
C ARG A 97 17.88 2.17 -8.35
N PHE A 98 17.14 2.86 -7.47
CA PHE A 98 16.20 2.25 -6.57
C PHE A 98 15.07 1.53 -7.33
N MET A 99 14.44 2.22 -8.28
CA MET A 99 13.34 1.66 -9.08
C MET A 99 13.78 0.47 -9.94
N ASN A 100 15.03 0.45 -10.42
CA ASN A 100 15.58 -0.68 -11.16
C ASN A 100 15.76 -1.95 -10.31
N GLN A 101 15.76 -1.84 -8.99
CA GLN A 101 15.86 -2.98 -8.08
C GLN A 101 14.50 -3.49 -7.59
N PHE A 102 13.39 -2.85 -7.97
CA PHE A 102 12.08 -3.36 -7.62
C PHE A 102 11.67 -4.55 -8.48
N ASP A 103 11.03 -5.50 -7.81
CA ASP A 103 10.30 -6.61 -8.39
C ASP A 103 8.86 -6.49 -7.90
N ALA A 104 7.93 -6.27 -8.79
CA ALA A 104 6.54 -6.06 -8.42
C ALA A 104 5.61 -6.90 -9.29
N LYS A 105 4.57 -7.44 -8.66
CA LYS A 105 3.50 -8.18 -9.31
C LYS A 105 2.16 -7.57 -8.95
N LEU A 106 1.28 -7.54 -9.90
CA LEU A 106 -0.11 -7.14 -9.76
C LEU A 106 -1.00 -8.33 -10.10
N TRP A 107 -2.07 -8.49 -9.35
CA TRP A 107 -3.18 -9.37 -9.73
C TRP A 107 -4.41 -8.52 -9.98
N VAL A 108 -4.84 -8.51 -11.22
CA VAL A 108 -5.99 -7.73 -11.67
C VAL A 108 -7.16 -8.67 -11.86
N ASP A 109 -8.24 -8.45 -11.13
CA ASP A 109 -9.48 -9.23 -11.25
C ASP A 109 -9.94 -9.26 -12.72
N LYS A 110 -10.24 -10.46 -13.22
CA LYS A 110 -10.57 -10.65 -14.62
C LYS A 110 -11.88 -9.99 -15.03
N ASP A 111 -12.85 -9.94 -14.15
CA ASP A 111 -14.20 -9.50 -14.44
C ASP A 111 -14.38 -7.99 -14.25
N GLU A 112 -13.75 -7.45 -13.21
CA GLU A 112 -13.91 -6.04 -12.82
C GLU A 112 -12.69 -5.17 -13.13
N PHE A 113 -11.58 -5.76 -13.59
CA PHE A 113 -10.31 -5.07 -13.87
C PHE A 113 -9.78 -4.27 -12.66
N HIS A 114 -10.16 -4.69 -11.46
CA HIS A 114 -9.68 -4.11 -10.22
C HIS A 114 -8.37 -4.79 -9.76
N ILE A 115 -7.47 -4.03 -9.13
CA ILE A 115 -6.23 -4.61 -8.59
C ILE A 115 -6.56 -5.30 -7.27
N ALA A 116 -6.70 -6.63 -7.30
CA ALA A 116 -7.03 -7.44 -6.14
C ALA A 116 -5.84 -7.71 -5.22
N ARG A 117 -4.60 -7.64 -5.76
CA ARG A 117 -3.38 -7.84 -4.97
C ARG A 117 -2.18 -7.16 -5.62
N ILE A 118 -1.30 -6.66 -4.79
CA ILE A 118 0.01 -6.10 -5.16
C ILE A 118 1.06 -6.72 -4.26
N ASP A 119 2.12 -7.28 -4.85
CA ASP A 119 3.33 -7.66 -4.15
C ASP A 119 4.51 -6.89 -4.75
N ALA A 120 5.30 -6.24 -3.91
CA ALA A 120 6.49 -5.51 -4.34
C ALA A 120 7.65 -5.77 -3.39
N LYS A 121 8.83 -6.03 -3.93
CA LYS A 121 10.05 -6.25 -3.15
C LYS A 121 11.27 -5.63 -3.80
N LEU A 122 12.24 -5.29 -2.98
CA LEU A 122 13.57 -4.88 -3.42
C LEU A 122 14.41 -6.14 -3.70
N LYS A 123 14.89 -6.32 -4.94
CA LYS A 123 15.70 -7.50 -5.35
C LYS A 123 17.08 -7.52 -4.68
N LYS A 124 17.70 -6.36 -4.56
CA LYS A 124 19.05 -6.19 -4.00
C LYS A 124 19.11 -4.90 -3.19
N PRO A 125 19.93 -4.84 -2.15
CA PRO A 125 20.15 -3.60 -1.40
C PRO A 125 20.58 -2.45 -2.30
N VAL A 126 20.12 -1.24 -1.99
CA VAL A 126 20.53 -0.01 -2.66
C VAL A 126 21.34 0.83 -1.69
N THR A 127 22.60 1.05 -2.01
CA THR A 127 23.53 1.83 -1.21
C THR A 127 23.63 3.26 -1.70
N PHE A 128 23.93 4.18 -0.80
CA PHE A 128 24.12 5.60 -1.07
C PHE A 128 25.57 5.98 -0.73
N LEU A 129 26.24 6.71 -1.64
CA LEU A 129 27.64 7.09 -1.52
C LEU A 129 28.55 5.88 -1.17
N GLY A 130 28.46 4.80 -1.95
CA GLY A 130 29.23 3.59 -1.70
C GLY A 130 28.92 2.88 -0.37
N GLY A 131 27.76 3.18 0.26
CA GLY A 131 27.36 2.64 1.57
C GLY A 131 27.73 3.55 2.74
N LEU A 132 28.52 4.59 2.55
CA LEU A 132 28.94 5.51 3.62
C LEU A 132 27.74 6.31 4.18
N ALA A 133 26.86 6.80 3.30
CA ALA A 133 25.69 7.56 3.73
C ALA A 133 24.52 6.66 4.15
N GLY A 134 24.54 5.37 3.76
CA GLY A 134 23.50 4.43 4.14
C GLY A 134 23.20 3.39 3.08
N ALA A 135 22.20 2.58 3.39
CA ALA A 135 21.65 1.55 2.50
C ALA A 135 20.18 1.30 2.81
N VAL A 136 19.40 1.00 1.79
CA VAL A 136 18.11 0.31 1.95
C VAL A 136 18.37 -1.17 1.67
N ASN A 137 18.27 -1.99 2.71
CA ASN A 137 18.61 -3.40 2.66
C ASN A 137 17.45 -4.26 2.15
N ALA A 138 16.23 -3.93 2.58
CA ALA A 138 15.04 -4.65 2.16
C ALA A 138 13.82 -3.74 2.18
N ILE A 139 12.96 -3.97 1.19
CA ILE A 139 11.57 -3.52 1.18
C ILE A 139 10.75 -4.70 0.69
N ASN A 140 9.69 -5.03 1.43
CA ASN A 140 8.67 -5.96 1.00
C ASN A 140 7.32 -5.35 1.34
N ILE A 141 6.45 -5.24 0.35
CA ILE A 141 5.11 -4.70 0.49
C ILE A 141 4.16 -5.72 -0.13
N SER A 142 3.10 -6.05 0.58
CA SER A 142 2.00 -6.85 0.05
C SER A 142 0.69 -6.21 0.48
N VAL A 143 -0.17 -5.96 -0.48
CA VAL A 143 -1.53 -5.47 -0.29
C VAL A 143 -2.46 -6.45 -0.95
N SER A 144 -3.47 -6.90 -0.24
CA SER A 144 -4.53 -7.75 -0.76
C SER A 144 -5.87 -7.15 -0.41
N GLU A 145 -6.71 -7.00 -1.41
CA GLU A 145 -8.06 -6.47 -1.26
C GLU A 145 -9.10 -7.59 -1.30
N LYS A 146 -10.22 -7.36 -0.65
CA LYS A 146 -11.41 -8.21 -0.67
C LYS A 146 -12.57 -7.46 -1.28
N ARG A 147 -13.28 -8.12 -2.17
CA ARG A 147 -14.55 -7.64 -2.71
C ARG A 147 -15.66 -7.85 -1.69
N LEU A 148 -16.37 -6.80 -1.32
CA LEU A 148 -17.53 -6.88 -0.40
C LEU A 148 -18.85 -6.91 -1.17
N ALA A 149 -18.98 -6.11 -2.24
CA ALA A 149 -20.16 -6.03 -3.09
C ALA A 149 -19.72 -5.66 -4.52
N SER A 150 -20.65 -5.60 -5.48
CA SER A 150 -20.37 -5.00 -6.78
C SER A 150 -19.79 -3.60 -6.55
N ASP A 151 -18.68 -3.25 -7.12
CA ASP A 151 -17.97 -1.96 -7.05
C ASP A 151 -17.26 -1.65 -5.72
N THR A 152 -17.34 -2.50 -4.69
CA THR A 152 -16.74 -2.20 -3.40
C THR A 152 -15.62 -3.16 -3.08
N TRP A 153 -14.39 -2.65 -3.16
CA TRP A 153 -13.18 -3.34 -2.76
C TRP A 153 -12.56 -2.66 -1.53
N VAL A 154 -12.01 -3.43 -0.64
CA VAL A 154 -11.42 -2.94 0.61
C VAL A 154 -10.11 -3.65 0.90
N ASP A 155 -9.15 -2.91 1.46
CA ASP A 155 -7.91 -3.48 1.96
C ASP A 155 -8.23 -4.51 3.06
N GLU A 156 -7.92 -5.76 2.82
CA GLU A 156 -8.08 -6.83 3.81
C GLU A 156 -6.77 -7.10 4.53
N ILE A 157 -5.67 -7.24 3.78
CA ILE A 157 -4.35 -7.47 4.35
C ILE A 157 -3.38 -6.47 3.75
N VAL A 158 -2.74 -5.71 4.60
CA VAL A 158 -1.61 -4.85 4.23
C VAL A 158 -0.42 -5.27 5.07
N SER A 159 0.66 -5.65 4.42
CA SER A 159 1.92 -5.93 5.10
C SER A 159 3.06 -5.11 4.48
N ALA A 160 3.92 -4.59 5.31
CA ALA A 160 5.11 -3.87 4.89
C ALA A 160 6.28 -4.21 5.81
N ASN A 161 7.42 -4.50 5.20
CA ASN A 161 8.68 -4.68 5.88
C ASN A 161 9.72 -3.77 5.24
N PHE A 162 10.40 -3.00 6.07
CA PHE A 162 11.42 -2.07 5.67
C PHE A 162 12.64 -2.22 6.55
N ASP A 163 13.81 -2.37 5.93
CA ASP A 163 15.11 -2.39 6.61
C ASP A 163 16.04 -1.42 5.88
N ALA A 164 16.52 -0.42 6.61
CA ALA A 164 17.46 0.56 6.10
C ALA A 164 18.49 0.94 7.15
N ARG A 165 19.66 1.36 6.69
CA ARG A 165 20.71 1.94 7.48
C ARG A 165 21.02 3.34 6.97
N ILE A 166 21.04 4.31 7.88
CA ILE A 166 21.44 5.70 7.61
C ILE A 166 22.64 5.99 8.50
N PHE A 167 23.79 6.20 7.89
CA PHE A 167 25.09 6.22 8.58
C PHE A 167 25.28 4.97 9.44
N TRP A 168 25.32 5.13 10.76
CA TRP A 168 25.46 4.03 11.74
C TRP A 168 24.15 3.59 12.38
N LYS A 169 23.02 4.24 12.08
CA LYS A 169 21.71 3.89 12.64
C LYS A 169 20.97 2.94 11.72
N THR A 170 20.48 1.84 12.27
CA THR A 170 19.60 0.91 11.55
C THR A 170 18.15 1.19 11.91
N TYR A 171 17.31 1.21 10.88
CA TYR A 171 15.87 1.40 10.97
C TYR A 171 15.20 0.15 10.42
N LYS A 172 14.49 -0.55 11.30
CA LYS A 172 13.66 -1.69 10.90
C LYS A 172 12.22 -1.38 11.24
N PHE A 173 11.37 -1.50 10.25
CA PHE A 173 9.93 -1.31 10.39
C PHE A 173 9.22 -2.52 9.82
N ARG A 174 8.29 -3.07 10.59
CA ARG A 174 7.42 -4.14 10.15
C ARG A 174 5.99 -3.78 10.52
N MET A 175 5.11 -3.82 9.55
CA MET A 175 3.69 -3.58 9.72
C MET A 175 2.90 -4.75 9.11
N LYS A 176 1.89 -5.21 9.82
CA LYS A 176 0.81 -6.02 9.28
C LYS A 176 -0.49 -5.41 9.77
N SER A 177 -1.37 -5.10 8.85
CA SER A 177 -2.76 -4.71 9.13
C SER A 177 -3.66 -5.75 8.49
N GLU A 178 -4.63 -6.20 9.23
CA GLU A 178 -5.64 -7.14 8.76
C GLU A 178 -7.01 -6.60 9.15
N SER A 179 -7.88 -6.47 8.16
CA SER A 179 -9.24 -6.01 8.35
C SER A 179 -10.18 -7.22 8.38
N SER A 180 -10.89 -7.39 9.47
CA SER A 180 -11.88 -8.44 9.65
C SER A 180 -13.28 -7.84 9.81
N ASN A 181 -14.31 -8.65 9.60
CA ASN A 181 -15.73 -8.26 9.75
C ASN A 181 -16.11 -7.05 8.89
N LEU A 182 -15.62 -7.04 7.66
CA LEU A 182 -15.97 -6.02 6.68
C LEU A 182 -17.35 -6.35 6.09
N GLU A 183 -18.31 -5.47 6.31
CA GLU A 183 -19.67 -5.55 5.78
C GLU A 183 -19.98 -4.32 4.94
N SER A 184 -20.76 -4.51 3.88
CA SER A 184 -21.26 -3.38 3.08
C SER A 184 -22.44 -2.74 3.80
N THR A 185 -22.36 -1.44 4.06
CA THR A 185 -23.48 -0.69 4.66
C THR A 185 -24.61 -0.38 3.67
N ALA A 186 -24.48 -0.80 2.41
CA ALA A 186 -25.51 -0.57 1.38
C ALA A 186 -26.83 -1.33 1.65
N SER A 187 -26.82 -2.35 2.53
CA SER A 187 -28.03 -3.09 2.89
C SER A 187 -28.86 -2.47 4.01
N LEU A 188 -28.43 -1.37 4.62
CA LEU A 188 -29.14 -0.72 5.71
C LEU A 188 -30.09 0.41 5.27
N GLY A 189 -30.21 0.64 3.95
CA GLY A 189 -31.01 1.72 3.38
C GLY A 189 -32.44 1.35 2.94
N ASP A 190 -32.77 0.07 2.78
CA ASP A 190 -34.03 -0.36 2.14
C ASP A 190 -35.12 -0.87 3.08
N GLU A 191 -34.98 -0.70 4.40
CA GLU A 191 -36.05 -1.05 5.35
C GLU A 191 -36.73 0.18 5.95
N LYS A 192 -37.07 1.18 5.16
CA LYS A 192 -38.07 2.21 5.53
C LYS A 192 -38.79 2.67 4.28
N GLY A 193 -39.77 1.88 3.87
CA GLY A 193 -40.80 2.26 2.93
C GLY A 193 -42.14 1.82 3.47
#